data_f836d0a3edb5a79a9520e0b49363bc05
#
_entry.id   f836d0a3edb5a79a9520e0b49363bc05
#
_cell.length_a   1.000
_cell.length_b   1.000
_cell.length_c   1.000
_cell.angle_alpha   90.00
_cell.angle_beta   90.00
_cell.angle_gamma   90.00
#
_symmetry.space_group_name_H-M   'P 1'
#
loop_
_entity.id
_entity.type
_entity.pdbx_description
1 polymer ?
#
loop_
_entity_poly.entity_id
_entity_poly.type
_entity_poly.pdbx_seq_one_letter_code
_entity_poly.pdbx_strand_id
1 'polypeptide(L)'
;FVAVERLGQRELAIANIVRSIYIVMLIPVQALSTTTNSLVSNLIGAGGITHVMRLIWRIARMSFLIMVVCVAVVVLFPHAMLSVYTNEPALLVESVPSLYVIAGAMIIASVANIYFNAISGTGNTQAALILEMGTLVFYALYILWIGMVVKAPVSVCFSIEVVYYSLLLLSSIIYLKKAKWQNKKI
;
A
#
# COMPACT_ATOMS: atom_id res chain seq x y z
N PHE A 1 11.44 -11.31 0.21
CA PHE A 1 12.56 -11.75 1.07
C PHE A 1 13.53 -12.68 0.35
N VAL A 2 13.10 -13.77 -0.27
CA VAL A 2 13.98 -14.71 -1.00
C VAL A 2 14.86 -14.02 -2.04
N ALA A 3 14.35 -12.98 -2.71
CA ALA A 3 15.12 -12.20 -3.68
C ALA A 3 16.18 -11.31 -3.01
N VAL A 4 15.87 -10.75 -1.84
CA VAL A 4 16.77 -9.87 -1.07
C VAL A 4 17.82 -10.71 -0.31
N GLU A 5 17.45 -11.88 0.19
CA GLU A 5 18.37 -12.80 0.87
C GLU A 5 19.57 -13.18 0.00
N ARG A 6 19.37 -13.27 -1.31
CA ARG A 6 20.46 -13.55 -2.29
C ARG A 6 21.43 -12.38 -2.47
N LEU A 7 21.05 -11.17 -2.06
CA LEU A 7 21.93 -10.00 -2.14
C LEU A 7 22.91 -9.92 -0.97
N GLY A 8 22.65 -10.63 0.14
CA GLY A 8 23.52 -10.72 1.30
C GLY A 8 22.84 -10.39 2.63
N GLN A 9 23.50 -10.75 3.75
CA GLN A 9 22.95 -10.54 5.10
C GLN A 9 22.72 -9.05 5.42
N ARG A 10 23.58 -8.18 4.92
CA ARG A 10 23.49 -6.74 5.14
C ARG A 10 22.25 -6.13 4.46
N GLU A 11 22.00 -6.52 3.22
CA GLU A 11 20.83 -6.11 2.45
C GLU A 11 19.54 -6.62 3.10
N LEU A 12 19.58 -7.81 3.67
CA LEU A 12 18.45 -8.36 4.41
C LEU A 12 18.18 -7.57 5.70
N ALA A 13 19.22 -7.10 6.41
CA ALA A 13 19.08 -6.25 7.58
C ALA A 13 18.43 -4.90 7.23
N ILE A 14 18.87 -4.25 6.15
CA ILE A 14 18.28 -3.01 5.63
C ILE A 14 16.78 -3.25 5.31
N ALA A 15 16.46 -4.32 4.60
CA ALA A 15 15.09 -4.64 4.24
C ALA A 15 14.18 -4.85 5.47
N ASN A 16 14.69 -5.51 6.51
CA ASN A 16 13.95 -5.72 7.74
C ASN A 16 13.66 -4.42 8.51
N ILE A 17 14.65 -3.53 8.59
CA ILE A 17 14.51 -2.22 9.25
C ILE A 17 13.44 -1.39 8.53
N VAL A 18 13.58 -1.23 7.22
CA VAL A 18 12.65 -0.45 6.39
C VAL A 18 11.24 -1.04 6.43
N ARG A 19 11.12 -2.38 6.41
CA ARG A 19 9.83 -3.07 6.55
C ARG A 19 9.17 -2.81 7.89
N SER A 20 9.93 -2.74 8.98
CA SER A 20 9.35 -2.46 10.29
C SER A 20 8.70 -1.08 10.34
N ILE A 21 9.34 -0.06 9.77
CA ILE A 21 8.78 1.28 9.63
C ILE A 21 7.53 1.26 8.72
N TYR A 22 7.62 0.56 7.60
CA TYR A 22 6.51 0.37 6.67
C TYR A 22 5.26 -0.20 7.34
N ILE A 23 5.39 -1.25 8.16
CA ILE A 23 4.29 -1.88 8.89
C ILE A 23 3.63 -0.87 9.85
N VAL A 24 4.42 -0.10 10.60
CA VAL A 24 3.90 0.92 11.52
C VAL A 24 3.12 2.01 10.76
N MET A 25 3.64 2.46 9.62
CA MET A 25 2.97 3.45 8.78
C MET A 25 1.66 2.91 8.16
N LEU A 26 1.55 1.60 7.94
CA LEU A 26 0.32 0.97 7.43
C LEU A 26 -0.83 0.94 8.45
N ILE A 27 -0.58 1.00 9.75
CA ILE A 27 -1.61 0.86 10.77
C ILE A 27 -2.79 1.83 10.57
N PRO A 28 -2.58 3.16 10.45
CA PRO A 28 -3.69 4.09 10.25
C PRO A 28 -4.41 3.87 8.90
N VAL A 29 -3.69 3.44 7.87
CA VAL A 29 -4.28 3.12 6.56
C VAL A 29 -5.21 1.92 6.67
N GLN A 30 -4.78 0.85 7.35
CA GLN A 30 -5.58 -0.35 7.54
C GLN A 30 -6.84 -0.08 8.36
N ALA A 31 -6.73 0.72 9.42
CA ALA A 31 -7.88 1.14 10.24
C ALA A 31 -8.93 1.88 9.40
N LEU A 32 -8.50 2.84 8.57
CA LEU A 32 -9.41 3.57 7.67
C LEU A 32 -9.96 2.69 6.56
N SER A 33 -9.18 1.74 6.06
CA SER A 33 -9.60 0.82 5.00
C SER A 33 -10.69 -0.13 5.47
N THR A 34 -10.53 -0.74 6.63
CA THR A 34 -11.55 -1.61 7.24
C THR A 34 -12.82 -0.84 7.57
N THR A 35 -12.67 0.39 8.09
CA THR A 35 -13.80 1.31 8.33
C THR A 35 -14.52 1.64 7.02
N THR A 36 -13.79 1.85 5.92
CA THR A 36 -14.39 2.12 4.60
C THR A 36 -15.26 0.95 4.14
N ASN A 37 -14.78 -0.28 4.28
CA ASN A 37 -15.57 -1.47 3.94
C ASN A 37 -16.90 -1.47 4.70
N SER A 38 -16.88 -1.31 6.02
CA SER A 38 -18.08 -1.29 6.86
C SER A 38 -19.03 -0.14 6.52
N LEU A 39 -18.50 1.08 6.33
CA LEU A 39 -19.32 2.25 6.03
C LEU A 39 -19.97 2.16 4.64
N VAL A 40 -19.27 1.64 3.64
CA VAL A 40 -19.81 1.43 2.29
C VAL A 40 -20.93 0.39 2.35
N SER A 41 -20.72 -0.73 3.02
CA SER A 41 -21.73 -1.78 3.18
C SER A 41 -22.98 -1.25 3.89
N ASN A 42 -22.83 -0.55 5.00
CA ASN A 42 -23.94 0.06 5.75
C ASN A 42 -24.70 1.09 4.91
N LEU A 43 -23.98 1.93 4.15
CA LEU A 43 -24.60 2.95 3.32
C LEU A 43 -25.43 2.34 2.17
N ILE A 44 -24.94 1.25 1.58
CA ILE A 44 -25.70 0.51 0.54
C ILE A 44 -26.92 -0.16 1.15
N GLY A 45 -26.78 -0.81 2.31
CA GLY A 45 -27.89 -1.42 3.04
C GLY A 45 -29.00 -0.42 3.43
N ALA A 46 -28.62 0.84 3.70
CA ALA A 46 -29.55 1.95 3.95
C ALA A 46 -30.12 2.59 2.67
N GLY A 47 -29.84 2.05 1.47
CA GLY A 47 -30.31 2.59 0.20
C GLY A 47 -29.56 3.81 -0.34
N GLY A 48 -28.46 4.23 0.31
CA GLY A 48 -27.69 5.41 -0.01
C GLY A 48 -26.65 5.24 -1.12
N ILE A 49 -26.90 4.43 -2.13
CA ILE A 49 -25.96 4.03 -3.20
C ILE A 49 -25.31 5.25 -3.90
N THR A 50 -26.08 6.31 -4.13
CA THR A 50 -25.60 7.53 -4.81
C THR A 50 -24.52 8.29 -4.01
N HIS A 51 -24.43 8.04 -2.70
CA HIS A 51 -23.50 8.71 -1.81
C HIS A 51 -22.19 7.92 -1.60
N VAL A 52 -22.12 6.65 -2.05
CA VAL A 52 -20.98 5.76 -1.83
C VAL A 52 -19.68 6.35 -2.37
N MET A 53 -19.66 6.84 -3.62
CA MET A 53 -18.44 7.41 -4.20
C MET A 53 -17.98 8.67 -3.47
N ARG A 54 -18.90 9.48 -2.96
CA ARG A 54 -18.58 10.66 -2.15
C ARG A 54 -17.98 10.27 -0.81
N LEU A 55 -18.49 9.22 -0.18
CA LEU A 55 -17.96 8.65 1.05
C LEU A 55 -16.52 8.15 0.85
N ILE A 56 -16.30 7.31 -0.17
CA ILE A 56 -14.99 6.76 -0.52
C ILE A 56 -13.97 7.89 -0.70
N TRP A 57 -14.33 8.92 -1.48
CA TRP A 57 -13.43 10.04 -1.75
C TRP A 57 -13.07 10.84 -0.49
N ARG A 58 -14.03 11.02 0.43
CA ARG A 58 -13.78 11.70 1.72
C ARG A 58 -12.80 10.92 2.57
N ILE A 59 -13.00 9.61 2.71
CA ILE A 59 -12.11 8.77 3.52
C ILE A 59 -10.73 8.66 2.86
N ALA A 60 -10.66 8.51 1.54
CA ALA A 60 -9.40 8.48 0.80
C ALA A 60 -8.59 9.78 0.99
N ARG A 61 -9.26 10.94 0.96
CA ARG A 61 -8.61 12.22 1.24
C ARG A 61 -8.12 12.33 2.68
N MET A 62 -8.87 11.84 3.65
CA MET A 62 -8.43 11.78 5.06
C MET A 62 -7.21 10.88 5.21
N SER A 63 -7.26 9.67 4.64
CA SER A 63 -6.15 8.72 4.64
C SER A 63 -4.89 9.31 4.00
N PHE A 64 -5.04 9.97 2.85
CA PHE A 64 -3.97 10.66 2.17
C PHE A 64 -3.33 11.76 3.04
N LEU A 65 -4.13 12.61 3.67
CA LEU A 65 -3.61 13.70 4.52
C LEU A 65 -2.86 13.16 5.74
N ILE A 66 -3.39 12.13 6.40
CA ILE A 66 -2.70 11.46 7.51
C ILE A 66 -1.36 10.88 7.03
N MET A 67 -1.37 10.20 5.88
CA MET A 67 -0.14 9.61 5.34
C MET A 67 0.89 10.66 4.93
N VAL A 68 0.47 11.79 4.35
CA VAL A 68 1.38 12.90 4.03
C VAL A 68 2.09 13.42 5.29
N VAL A 69 1.37 13.54 6.41
CA VAL A 69 1.98 13.92 7.69
C VAL A 69 2.97 12.86 8.17
N CYS A 70 2.60 11.58 8.12
CA CYS A 70 3.52 10.48 8.51
C CYS A 70 4.78 10.45 7.64
N VAL A 71 4.60 10.57 6.32
CA VAL A 71 5.72 10.62 5.36
C VAL A 71 6.61 11.85 5.60
N ALA A 72 6.02 13.01 5.87
CA ALA A 72 6.79 14.21 6.19
C ALA A 72 7.69 14.00 7.42
N VAL A 73 7.18 13.35 8.47
CA VAL A 73 7.99 13.01 9.66
C VAL A 73 9.16 12.08 9.29
N VAL A 74 8.88 11.04 8.50
CA VAL A 74 9.91 10.07 8.07
C VAL A 74 10.97 10.72 7.18
N VAL A 75 10.56 11.61 6.27
CA VAL A 75 11.48 12.28 5.34
C VAL A 75 12.30 13.36 6.03
N LEU A 76 11.72 14.09 6.99
CA LEU A 76 12.43 15.15 7.73
C LEU A 76 13.38 14.59 8.80
N PHE A 77 13.04 13.43 9.38
CA PHE A 77 13.80 12.82 10.48
C PHE A 77 14.18 11.36 10.20
N PRO A 78 14.81 11.02 9.04
CA PRO A 78 15.05 9.63 8.66
C PRO A 78 15.96 8.91 9.64
N HIS A 79 17.01 9.58 10.12
CA HIS A 79 17.94 8.99 11.08
C HIS A 79 17.27 8.69 12.43
N ALA A 80 16.39 9.57 12.91
CA ALA A 80 15.66 9.34 14.15
C ALA A 80 14.71 8.15 14.03
N MET A 81 14.04 7.98 12.88
CA MET A 81 13.17 6.85 12.63
C MET A 81 13.93 5.52 12.53
N LEU A 82 15.07 5.54 11.86
CA LEU A 82 15.92 4.35 11.68
C LEU A 82 16.65 3.96 12.97
N SER A 83 17.05 4.92 13.81
CA SER A 83 17.77 4.67 15.06
C SER A 83 16.96 3.92 16.12
N VAL A 84 15.63 3.89 15.97
CA VAL A 84 14.75 3.04 16.81
C VAL A 84 15.00 1.55 16.56
N TYR A 85 15.49 1.18 15.36
CA TYR A 85 15.64 -0.20 14.92
C TYR A 85 17.09 -0.67 14.83
N THR A 86 18.06 0.24 14.73
CA THR A 86 19.48 -0.10 14.67
C THR A 86 20.36 1.02 15.23
N ASN A 87 21.43 0.61 15.90
CA ASN A 87 22.49 1.53 16.39
C ASN A 87 23.72 1.53 15.49
N GLU A 88 23.73 0.76 14.40
CA GLU A 88 24.86 0.65 13.48
C GLU A 88 24.86 1.83 12.49
N PRO A 89 25.84 2.75 12.53
CA PRO A 89 25.84 3.96 11.70
C PRO A 89 25.82 3.67 10.19
N ALA A 90 26.47 2.58 9.78
CA ALA A 90 26.53 2.18 8.38
C ALA A 90 25.14 1.76 7.86
N LEU A 91 24.38 0.97 8.63
CA LEU A 91 23.04 0.54 8.27
C LEU A 91 22.06 1.73 8.26
N LEU A 92 22.24 2.72 9.14
CA LEU A 92 21.41 3.93 9.13
C LEU A 92 21.52 4.66 7.79
N VAL A 93 22.73 4.92 7.32
CA VAL A 93 22.95 5.65 6.06
C VAL A 93 22.45 4.86 4.85
N GLU A 94 22.74 3.56 4.81
CA GLU A 94 22.36 2.69 3.69
C GLU A 94 20.86 2.42 3.61
N SER A 95 20.13 2.53 4.72
CA SER A 95 18.67 2.33 4.74
C SER A 95 17.88 3.55 4.23
N VAL A 96 18.47 4.76 4.22
CA VAL A 96 17.76 6.00 3.84
C VAL A 96 17.17 5.95 2.43
N PRO A 97 17.89 5.52 1.36
CA PRO A 97 17.32 5.46 0.02
C PRO A 97 16.09 4.53 -0.06
N SER A 98 16.16 3.37 0.59
CA SER A 98 15.05 2.41 0.65
C SER A 98 13.85 2.98 1.41
N LEU A 99 14.11 3.72 2.49
CA LEU A 99 13.08 4.40 3.28
C LEU A 99 12.32 5.45 2.45
N TYR A 100 13.01 6.23 1.61
CA TYR A 100 12.37 7.22 0.75
C TYR A 100 11.49 6.59 -0.34
N VAL A 101 11.92 5.49 -0.92
CA VAL A 101 11.12 4.75 -1.89
C VAL A 101 9.83 4.23 -1.26
N ILE A 102 9.93 3.64 -0.07
CA ILE A 102 8.76 3.16 0.68
C ILE A 102 7.85 4.32 1.09
N ALA A 103 8.42 5.44 1.56
CA ALA A 103 7.63 6.62 1.91
C ALA A 103 6.79 7.13 0.72
N GLY A 104 7.36 7.16 -0.48
CA GLY A 104 6.64 7.46 -1.71
C GLY A 104 5.52 6.46 -2.02
N ALA A 105 5.80 5.15 -1.88
CA ALA A 105 4.81 4.09 -2.07
C ALA A 105 3.63 4.21 -1.10
N MET A 106 3.89 4.59 0.15
CA MET A 106 2.88 4.73 1.20
C MET A 106 1.84 5.82 0.91
N ILE A 107 2.22 6.89 0.21
CA ILE A 107 1.27 7.91 -0.23
C ILE A 107 0.24 7.29 -1.19
N ILE A 108 0.69 6.49 -2.14
CA ILE A 108 -0.19 5.79 -3.08
C ILE A 108 -1.00 4.72 -2.35
N ALA A 109 -0.37 3.94 -1.48
CA ALA A 109 -1.00 2.90 -0.67
C ALA A 109 -2.16 3.43 0.17
N SER A 110 -2.02 4.64 0.75
CA SER A 110 -3.04 5.26 1.59
C SER A 110 -4.37 5.49 0.86
N VAL A 111 -4.32 5.75 -0.44
CA VAL A 111 -5.50 5.92 -1.28
C VAL A 111 -5.94 4.58 -1.86
N ALA A 112 -5.00 3.76 -2.35
CA ALA A 112 -5.27 2.48 -3.00
C ALA A 112 -6.07 1.53 -2.09
N ASN A 113 -5.64 1.39 -0.82
CA ASN A 113 -6.31 0.53 0.15
C ASN A 113 -7.75 0.96 0.44
N ILE A 114 -8.05 2.27 0.46
CA ILE A 114 -9.42 2.78 0.66
C ILE A 114 -10.32 2.37 -0.52
N TYR A 115 -9.87 2.60 -1.76
CA TYR A 115 -10.65 2.23 -2.95
C TYR A 115 -10.81 0.73 -3.07
N PHE A 116 -9.78 -0.05 -2.77
CA PHE A 116 -9.82 -1.50 -2.79
C PHE A 116 -10.81 -2.08 -1.76
N ASN A 117 -10.73 -1.63 -0.50
CA ASN A 117 -11.64 -2.09 0.55
C ASN A 117 -13.09 -1.63 0.31
N ALA A 118 -13.30 -0.52 -0.39
CA ALA A 118 -14.62 -0.11 -0.82
C ALA A 118 -15.27 -1.11 -1.78
N ILE A 119 -14.50 -1.80 -2.64
CA ILE A 119 -15.03 -2.86 -3.52
C ILE A 119 -15.60 -4.00 -2.69
N SER A 120 -14.88 -4.46 -1.67
CA SER A 120 -15.39 -5.48 -0.75
C SER A 120 -16.66 -5.01 -0.04
N GLY A 121 -16.72 -3.73 0.36
CA GLY A 121 -17.90 -3.10 0.96
C GLY A 121 -19.12 -3.03 0.05
N THR A 122 -18.96 -3.11 -1.29
CA THR A 122 -20.11 -3.22 -2.22
C THR A 122 -20.73 -4.62 -2.25
N GLY A 123 -20.28 -5.56 -1.42
CA GLY A 123 -20.70 -6.95 -1.43
C GLY A 123 -20.07 -7.79 -2.56
N ASN A 124 -19.15 -7.23 -3.36
CA ASN A 124 -18.50 -7.96 -4.44
C ASN A 124 -17.08 -8.39 -4.08
N THR A 125 -16.96 -9.24 -3.05
CA THR A 125 -15.70 -9.79 -2.57
C THR A 125 -14.97 -10.62 -3.63
N GLN A 126 -15.70 -11.26 -4.54
CA GLN A 126 -15.10 -11.99 -5.67
C GLN A 126 -14.34 -11.05 -6.61
N ALA A 127 -14.90 -9.89 -6.92
CA ALA A 127 -14.20 -8.90 -7.73
C ALA A 127 -12.95 -8.36 -7.02
N ALA A 128 -13.03 -8.09 -5.73
CA ALA A 128 -11.88 -7.70 -4.94
C ALA A 128 -10.78 -8.77 -4.99
N LEU A 129 -11.14 -10.06 -4.81
CA LEU A 129 -10.20 -11.17 -4.91
C LEU A 129 -9.53 -11.25 -6.28
N ILE A 130 -10.31 -11.14 -7.37
CA ILE A 130 -9.76 -11.21 -8.74
C ILE A 130 -8.78 -10.05 -9.00
N LEU A 131 -9.11 -8.85 -8.56
CA LEU A 131 -8.24 -7.68 -8.69
C LEU A 131 -6.94 -7.86 -7.88
N GLU A 132 -7.05 -8.35 -6.65
CA GLU A 132 -5.90 -8.64 -5.79
C GLU A 132 -5.00 -9.72 -6.41
N MET A 133 -5.57 -10.85 -6.82
CA MET A 133 -4.82 -11.93 -7.47
C MET A 133 -4.13 -11.47 -8.75
N GLY A 134 -4.80 -10.64 -9.56
CA GLY A 134 -4.21 -10.04 -10.76
C GLY A 134 -3.00 -9.17 -10.43
N THR A 135 -3.12 -8.28 -9.45
CA THR A 135 -2.01 -7.42 -9.02
C THR A 135 -0.87 -8.22 -8.39
N LEU A 136 -1.17 -9.30 -7.63
CA LEU A 136 -0.15 -10.20 -7.05
C LEU A 136 0.64 -10.97 -8.11
N VAL A 137 0.02 -11.37 -9.22
CA VAL A 137 0.73 -12.00 -10.34
C VAL A 137 1.76 -11.01 -10.94
N PHE A 138 1.35 -9.76 -11.19
CA PHE A 138 2.29 -8.73 -11.64
C PHE A 138 3.40 -8.45 -10.62
N TYR A 139 3.06 -8.40 -9.34
CA TYR A 139 4.02 -8.27 -8.25
C TYR A 139 5.07 -9.39 -8.29
N ALA A 140 4.62 -10.64 -8.38
CA ALA A 140 5.50 -11.80 -8.42
C ALA A 140 6.42 -11.79 -9.65
N LEU A 141 5.88 -11.49 -10.83
CA LEU A 141 6.67 -11.39 -12.06
C LEU A 141 7.72 -10.28 -11.99
N TYR A 142 7.34 -9.12 -11.47
CA TYR A 142 8.24 -7.99 -11.33
C TYR A 142 9.39 -8.28 -10.36
N ILE A 143 9.09 -8.83 -9.17
CA ILE A 143 10.12 -9.13 -8.18
C ILE A 143 11.08 -10.23 -8.64
N LEU A 144 10.56 -11.23 -9.36
CA LEU A 144 11.39 -12.25 -9.97
C LEU A 144 12.32 -11.66 -11.03
N TRP A 145 11.80 -10.78 -11.87
CA TRP A 145 12.60 -10.13 -12.91
C TRP A 145 13.69 -9.23 -12.30
N ILE A 146 13.33 -8.34 -11.38
CA ILE A 146 14.30 -7.42 -10.74
C ILE A 146 15.29 -8.16 -9.85
N GLY A 147 14.82 -9.11 -9.03
CA GLY A 147 15.68 -9.81 -8.08
C GLY A 147 16.56 -10.88 -8.71
N MET A 148 16.09 -11.57 -9.76
CA MET A 148 16.84 -12.68 -10.36
C MET A 148 17.62 -12.29 -11.62
N VAL A 149 17.08 -11.38 -12.44
CA VAL A 149 17.69 -10.99 -13.72
C VAL A 149 18.58 -9.77 -13.56
N VAL A 150 18.04 -8.70 -12.94
CA VAL A 150 18.74 -7.41 -12.83
C VAL A 150 19.68 -7.35 -11.63
N LYS A 151 19.44 -8.16 -10.57
CA LYS A 151 20.17 -8.14 -9.29
C LYS A 151 20.30 -6.72 -8.71
N ALA A 152 19.20 -5.99 -8.75
CA ALA A 152 19.15 -4.59 -8.35
C ALA A 152 19.30 -4.42 -6.81
N PRO A 153 19.77 -3.28 -6.33
CA PRO A 153 19.87 -2.97 -4.90
C PRO A 153 18.48 -2.98 -4.22
N VAL A 154 18.47 -3.13 -2.90
CA VAL A 154 17.23 -3.23 -2.09
C VAL A 154 16.28 -2.06 -2.32
N SER A 155 16.81 -0.84 -2.48
CA SER A 155 15.99 0.35 -2.76
C SER A 155 15.17 0.21 -4.04
N VAL A 156 15.75 -0.40 -5.09
CA VAL A 156 15.04 -0.69 -6.35
C VAL A 156 14.03 -1.83 -6.18
N CYS A 157 14.34 -2.83 -5.34
CA CYS A 157 13.40 -3.88 -5.02
C CYS A 157 12.13 -3.33 -4.34
N PHE A 158 12.25 -2.29 -3.52
CA PHE A 158 11.09 -1.64 -2.90
C PHE A 158 10.23 -0.81 -3.88
N SER A 159 10.73 -0.49 -5.07
CA SER A 159 9.89 0.16 -6.10
C SER A 159 8.70 -0.69 -6.55
N ILE A 160 8.74 -2.00 -6.29
CA ILE A 160 7.60 -2.90 -6.52
C ILE A 160 6.34 -2.45 -5.76
N GLU A 161 6.50 -1.91 -4.55
CA GLU A 161 5.37 -1.41 -3.76
C GLU A 161 4.66 -0.25 -4.46
N VAL A 162 5.43 0.62 -5.13
CA VAL A 162 4.88 1.72 -5.94
C VAL A 162 4.06 1.17 -7.09
N VAL A 163 4.60 0.18 -7.81
CA VAL A 163 3.92 -0.47 -8.94
C VAL A 163 2.65 -1.19 -8.46
N TYR A 164 2.77 -1.98 -7.40
CA TYR A 164 1.66 -2.74 -6.81
C TYR A 164 0.49 -1.83 -6.42
N TYR A 165 0.75 -0.81 -5.58
CA TYR A 165 -0.32 0.10 -5.14
C TYR A 165 -0.87 0.97 -6.27
N SER A 166 -0.07 1.31 -7.28
CA SER A 166 -0.55 2.02 -8.47
C SER A 166 -1.50 1.16 -9.30
N LEU A 167 -1.16 -0.11 -9.53
CA LEU A 167 -2.03 -1.06 -10.24
C LEU A 167 -3.31 -1.33 -9.45
N LEU A 168 -3.19 -1.53 -8.13
CA LEU A 168 -4.33 -1.76 -7.24
C LEU A 168 -5.28 -0.56 -7.26
N LEU A 169 -4.75 0.66 -7.19
CA LEU A 169 -5.53 1.90 -7.24
C LEU A 169 -6.26 2.06 -8.58
N LEU A 170 -5.54 1.91 -9.68
CA LEU A 170 -6.10 2.06 -11.02
C LEU A 170 -7.20 1.04 -11.29
N SER A 171 -6.94 -0.24 -10.99
CA SER A 171 -7.93 -1.31 -11.17
C SER A 171 -9.16 -1.11 -10.29
N SER A 172 -8.98 -0.67 -9.03
CA SER A 172 -10.09 -0.38 -8.11
C SER A 172 -10.94 0.80 -8.57
N ILE A 173 -10.33 1.89 -9.05
CA ILE A 173 -11.06 3.06 -9.58
C ILE A 173 -11.84 2.66 -10.84
N ILE A 174 -11.22 1.90 -11.76
CA ILE A 174 -11.87 1.45 -12.99
C ILE A 174 -13.09 0.58 -12.64
N TYR A 175 -12.92 -0.35 -11.70
CA TYR A 175 -14.01 -1.21 -11.25
C TYR A 175 -15.17 -0.39 -10.66
N LEU A 176 -14.90 0.49 -9.70
CA LEU A 176 -15.94 1.28 -9.04
C LEU A 176 -16.69 2.23 -9.99
N LYS A 177 -16.02 2.69 -11.07
CA LYS A 177 -16.64 3.56 -12.07
C LYS A 177 -17.42 2.79 -13.15
N LYS A 178 -16.95 1.61 -13.56
CA LYS A 178 -17.49 0.88 -14.73
C LYS A 178 -18.38 -0.31 -14.38
N ALA A 179 -18.16 -0.95 -13.24
CA ALA A 179 -18.93 -2.14 -12.87
C ALA A 179 -20.34 -1.77 -12.38
N LYS A 180 -21.32 -2.59 -12.74
CA LYS A 180 -22.73 -2.42 -12.35
C LYS A 180 -23.02 -2.92 -10.93
N TRP A 181 -22.11 -2.65 -9.97
CA TRP A 181 -22.28 -3.05 -8.57
C TRP A 181 -23.50 -2.37 -7.91
N GLN A 182 -23.95 -1.23 -8.45
CA GLN A 182 -25.11 -0.46 -7.98
C GLN A 182 -26.44 -1.22 -8.14
N ASN A 183 -26.50 -2.22 -9.02
CA ASN A 183 -27.71 -3.00 -9.30
C ASN A 183 -27.75 -4.34 -8.54
N LYS A 184 -26.72 -4.68 -7.77
CA LYS A 184 -26.73 -5.88 -6.93
C LYS A 184 -27.54 -5.59 -5.66
N LYS A 185 -28.59 -6.39 -5.43
CA LYS A 185 -29.21 -6.50 -4.10
C LYS A 185 -28.23 -7.26 -3.19
N ILE A 186 -27.85 -6.64 -2.09
CA ILE A 186 -27.11 -7.29 -1.01
C ILE A 186 -28.10 -8.05 -0.14
#